data_55cb10d886968cf8d8d7c9d261c808b6
#
_entry.id   55cb10d886968cf8d8d7c9d261c808b6
#
_cell.length_a   1.000
_cell.length_b   1.000
_cell.length_c   1.000
_cell.angle_alpha   90.00
_cell.angle_beta   90.00
_cell.angle_gamma   90.00
#
_symmetry.space_group_name_H-M   'P 1'
#
loop_
_entity.id
_entity.type
_entity.pdbx_description
1 polymer ?
#
loop_
_entity_poly.entity_id
_entity_poly.type
_entity_poly.pdbx_seq_one_letter_code
_entity_poly.pdbx_strand_id
1 'polypeptide(L)'
;MNKYSLVAKIEKIAPLHTQEAWDCSGWIVDNPDVVDVKKIMLALTVTDKVYELAKSKNCDMIIAHHPLFEVPIRYRDMQIYSSHTPMDKAENGTTETLIRRLRFVNFKIENEFVRVVEQKISVSELKNKLKQISPNLRLINNNGTETVSKIGFCAGSGSEFIDCGDYDCFVTGDVKYHTAVETEKVVFDIGHFESEILILDRFKEILGIEVVMSDEKSPFI
;
A
#
# COMPACT_ATOMS: atom_id res chain seq x y z
N MET A 1 -7.93 25.15 2.32
CA MET A 1 -7.23 24.45 3.42
C MET A 1 -5.74 24.52 3.14
N ASN A 2 -4.95 24.83 4.17
CA ASN A 2 -3.49 24.90 3.98
C ASN A 2 -2.92 23.51 3.65
N LYS A 3 -2.29 23.36 2.49
CA LYS A 3 -1.76 22.07 2.00
C LYS A 3 -0.67 21.50 2.91
N TYR A 4 0.19 22.34 3.48
CA TYR A 4 1.26 21.91 4.39
C TYR A 4 0.69 21.38 5.70
N SER A 5 -0.39 21.98 6.22
CA SER A 5 -1.07 21.46 7.41
C SER A 5 -1.75 20.11 7.17
N LEU A 6 -2.18 19.83 5.94
CA LEU A 6 -2.74 18.52 5.57
C LEU A 6 -1.64 17.46 5.48
N VAL A 7 -0.55 17.79 4.80
CA VAL A 7 0.60 16.89 4.67
C VAL A 7 1.21 16.59 6.05
N ALA A 8 1.32 17.58 6.94
CA ALA A 8 1.83 17.38 8.29
C ALA A 8 1.04 16.34 9.10
N LYS A 9 -0.25 16.11 8.81
CA LYS A 9 -1.01 15.02 9.44
C LYS A 9 -0.53 13.66 9.00
N ILE A 10 -0.17 13.51 7.72
CA ILE A 10 0.39 12.28 7.15
C ILE A 10 1.80 12.06 7.72
N GLU A 11 2.65 13.08 7.68
CA GLU A 11 4.03 13.00 8.15
C GLU A 11 4.15 12.75 9.67
N LYS A 12 3.12 13.09 10.44
CA LYS A 12 3.05 12.72 11.87
C LYS A 12 2.97 11.21 12.08
N ILE A 13 2.40 10.49 11.13
CA ILE A 13 2.23 9.03 11.17
C ILE A 13 3.35 8.35 10.42
N ALA A 14 3.70 8.87 9.25
CA ALA A 14 4.71 8.37 8.32
C ALA A 14 5.78 9.44 8.05
N PRO A 15 6.73 9.66 8.97
CA PRO A 15 7.73 10.72 8.85
C PRO A 15 8.67 10.49 7.67
N LEU A 16 8.91 11.52 6.85
CA LEU A 16 9.74 11.41 5.64
C LEU A 16 11.16 10.90 5.88
N HIS A 17 11.74 11.17 7.07
CA HIS A 17 13.09 10.69 7.39
C HIS A 17 13.19 9.16 7.53
N THR A 18 12.06 8.44 7.56
CA THR A 18 12.01 6.97 7.59
C THR A 18 11.98 6.34 6.19
N GLN A 19 11.95 7.16 5.12
CA GLN A 19 11.94 6.65 3.76
C GLN A 19 13.19 5.84 3.43
N GLU A 20 13.03 4.87 2.54
CA GLU A 20 14.16 4.14 1.96
C GLU A 20 15.06 5.07 1.14
N ALA A 21 16.36 4.75 1.06
CA ALA A 21 17.34 5.60 0.37
C ALA A 21 17.05 5.79 -1.12
N TRP A 22 16.31 4.88 -1.73
CA TRP A 22 15.92 4.92 -3.14
C TRP A 22 14.54 5.57 -3.35
N ASP A 23 13.77 5.82 -2.28
CA ASP A 23 12.42 6.38 -2.34
C ASP A 23 12.44 7.89 -2.62
N CYS A 24 11.32 8.40 -3.10
CA CYS A 24 11.07 9.81 -3.41
C CYS A 24 9.78 10.30 -2.75
N SER A 25 9.48 9.85 -1.53
CA SER A 25 8.34 10.35 -0.76
C SER A 25 8.45 11.84 -0.46
N GLY A 26 7.33 12.51 -0.34
CA GLY A 26 7.24 13.93 -0.07
C GLY A 26 6.58 14.71 -1.20
N TRP A 27 6.93 15.99 -1.31
CA TRP A 27 6.41 16.84 -2.37
C TRP A 27 7.01 16.48 -3.73
N ILE A 28 6.19 15.95 -4.61
CA ILE A 28 6.54 15.65 -6.01
C ILE A 28 6.38 16.92 -6.86
N VAL A 29 5.29 17.64 -6.66
CA VAL A 29 5.06 18.98 -7.24
C VAL A 29 4.58 19.89 -6.11
N ASP A 30 5.40 20.88 -5.78
CA ASP A 30 5.09 21.92 -4.82
C ASP A 30 5.19 23.29 -5.47
N ASN A 31 4.05 23.95 -5.72
CA ASN A 31 4.01 25.36 -6.08
C ASN A 31 3.79 26.18 -4.81
N PRO A 32 4.80 26.92 -4.31
CA PRO A 32 4.69 27.68 -3.08
C PRO A 32 3.66 28.81 -3.14
N ASP A 33 3.31 29.30 -4.33
CA ASP A 33 2.29 30.34 -4.51
C ASP A 33 0.87 29.80 -4.27
N VAL A 34 0.67 28.47 -4.30
CA VAL A 34 -0.60 27.81 -4.02
C VAL A 34 -0.55 27.20 -2.62
N VAL A 35 -0.87 27.98 -1.63
CA VAL A 35 -0.86 27.52 -0.21
C VAL A 35 -2.17 26.83 0.18
N ASP A 36 -3.29 27.36 -0.28
CA ASP A 36 -4.61 26.82 0.02
C ASP A 36 -5.16 25.95 -1.08
N VAL A 37 -5.60 24.74 -0.72
CA VAL A 37 -6.29 23.79 -1.60
C VAL A 37 -7.73 23.60 -1.11
N LYS A 38 -8.65 23.40 -2.05
CA LYS A 38 -10.07 23.26 -1.78
C LYS A 38 -10.51 21.81 -1.88
N LYS A 39 -9.95 21.07 -2.84
CA LYS A 39 -10.37 19.71 -3.17
C LYS A 39 -9.17 18.84 -3.48
N ILE A 40 -9.13 17.68 -2.85
CA ILE A 40 -8.01 16.75 -2.93
C ILE A 40 -8.49 15.43 -3.53
N MET A 41 -7.71 14.85 -4.42
CA MET A 41 -7.85 13.48 -4.86
C MET A 41 -6.85 12.59 -4.13
N LEU A 42 -7.31 11.42 -3.68
CA LEU A 42 -6.45 10.34 -3.20
C LEU A 42 -6.27 9.32 -4.32
N ALA A 43 -5.04 8.87 -4.52
CA ALA A 43 -4.67 7.88 -5.52
C ALA A 43 -3.61 6.92 -5.00
N LEU A 44 -3.58 5.70 -5.52
CA LEU A 44 -2.46 4.80 -5.28
C LEU A 44 -1.26 5.25 -6.12
N THR A 45 -1.47 5.44 -7.42
CA THR A 45 -0.43 5.83 -8.38
C THR A 45 -0.92 6.98 -9.26
N VAL A 46 -0.12 8.04 -9.38
CA VAL A 46 -0.46 9.15 -10.28
C VAL A 46 -0.16 8.76 -11.72
N THR A 47 -1.19 8.39 -12.45
CA THR A 47 -1.17 8.14 -13.90
C THR A 47 -1.82 9.30 -14.65
N ASP A 48 -1.70 9.31 -15.99
CA ASP A 48 -2.43 10.27 -16.81
C ASP A 48 -3.93 10.24 -16.56
N LYS A 49 -4.50 9.03 -16.39
CA LYS A 49 -5.94 8.87 -16.09
C LYS A 49 -6.31 9.50 -14.76
N VAL A 50 -5.49 9.30 -13.73
CA VAL A 50 -5.69 9.89 -12.39
C VAL A 50 -5.56 11.40 -12.46
N TYR A 51 -4.54 11.92 -13.14
CA TYR A 51 -4.33 13.35 -13.31
C TYR A 51 -5.53 14.02 -14.04
N GLU A 52 -5.97 13.46 -15.17
CA GLU A 52 -7.11 13.99 -15.93
C GLU A 52 -8.42 13.88 -15.12
N LEU A 53 -8.60 12.81 -14.36
CA LEU A 53 -9.74 12.67 -13.44
C LEU A 53 -9.70 13.77 -12.37
N ALA A 54 -8.54 14.03 -11.77
CA ALA A 54 -8.39 15.10 -10.78
C ALA A 54 -8.75 16.47 -11.37
N LYS A 55 -8.28 16.78 -12.58
CA LYS A 55 -8.64 18.02 -13.31
C LYS A 55 -10.14 18.09 -13.57
N SER A 56 -10.76 17.02 -14.07
CA SER A 56 -12.20 16.98 -14.37
C SER A 56 -13.08 17.14 -13.13
N LYS A 57 -12.56 16.73 -11.96
CA LYS A 57 -13.23 16.88 -10.66
C LYS A 57 -12.91 18.22 -9.98
N ASN A 58 -12.11 19.08 -10.62
CA ASN A 58 -11.61 20.34 -10.07
C ASN A 58 -10.86 20.14 -8.74
N CYS A 59 -9.98 19.12 -8.68
CA CYS A 59 -9.07 18.93 -7.57
C CYS A 59 -7.86 19.85 -7.74
N ASP A 60 -7.42 20.44 -6.63
CA ASP A 60 -6.25 21.32 -6.58
C ASP A 60 -4.98 20.55 -6.22
N MET A 61 -5.16 19.35 -5.65
CA MET A 61 -4.08 18.53 -5.12
C MET A 61 -4.36 17.04 -5.32
N ILE A 62 -3.30 16.26 -5.54
CA ILE A 62 -3.32 14.81 -5.47
C ILE A 62 -2.42 14.38 -4.31
N ILE A 63 -2.92 13.50 -3.45
CA ILE A 63 -2.11 12.79 -2.47
C ILE A 63 -2.09 11.32 -2.90
N ALA A 64 -0.89 10.81 -3.16
CA ALA A 64 -0.69 9.46 -3.65
C ALA A 64 0.15 8.62 -2.68
N HIS A 65 0.05 7.30 -2.79
CA HIS A 65 0.96 6.39 -2.13
C HIS A 65 2.28 6.33 -2.90
N HIS A 66 2.26 5.93 -4.16
CA HIS A 66 3.46 5.83 -4.97
C HIS A 66 4.00 7.19 -5.41
N PRO A 67 5.33 7.41 -5.30
CA PRO A 67 5.95 8.61 -5.83
C PRO A 67 6.08 8.55 -7.36
N LEU A 68 6.37 9.70 -7.95
CA LEU A 68 6.80 9.80 -9.34
C LEU A 68 8.31 10.04 -9.35
N PHE A 69 9.09 9.13 -9.92
CA PHE A 69 10.54 9.31 -10.12
C PHE A 69 10.84 10.30 -11.26
N GLU A 70 9.93 10.38 -12.23
CA GLU A 70 9.96 11.37 -13.31
C GLU A 70 8.61 12.10 -13.34
N VAL A 71 8.65 13.44 -13.30
CA VAL A 71 7.45 14.28 -13.26
C VAL A 71 7.17 14.84 -14.64
N PRO A 72 6.10 14.42 -15.35
CA PRO A 72 5.70 14.99 -16.60
C PRO A 72 5.45 16.52 -16.48
N ILE A 73 5.90 17.29 -17.46
CA ILE A 73 5.75 18.77 -17.45
C ILE A 73 4.28 19.18 -17.25
N ARG A 74 3.34 18.44 -17.84
CA ARG A 74 1.90 18.71 -17.72
C ARG A 74 1.34 18.57 -16.31
N TYR A 75 2.04 17.86 -15.40
CA TYR A 75 1.59 17.71 -14.00
C TYR A 75 1.98 18.87 -13.10
N ARG A 76 2.81 19.82 -13.59
CA ARG A 76 3.35 20.91 -12.78
C ARG A 76 2.32 21.96 -12.35
N ASP A 77 1.12 21.93 -12.92
CA ASP A 77 0.00 22.79 -12.51
C ASP A 77 -0.86 22.19 -11.37
N MET A 78 -0.53 20.97 -10.93
CA MET A 78 -1.21 20.25 -9.84
C MET A 78 -0.26 20.14 -8.64
N GLN A 79 -0.79 20.33 -7.43
CA GLN A 79 -0.02 19.98 -6.22
C GLN A 79 0.00 18.45 -6.09
N ILE A 80 1.18 17.84 -5.96
CA ILE A 80 1.29 16.37 -5.81
C ILE A 80 2.20 16.05 -4.64
N TYR A 81 1.68 15.27 -3.71
CA TYR A 81 2.41 14.74 -2.55
C TYR A 81 2.30 13.21 -2.53
N SER A 82 3.38 12.53 -2.16
CA SER A 82 3.35 11.08 -1.95
C SER A 82 3.86 10.69 -0.56
N SER A 83 3.32 9.57 -0.04
CA SER A 83 3.80 8.92 1.17
C SER A 83 3.87 7.42 0.90
N HIS A 84 5.05 6.95 0.53
CA HIS A 84 5.34 5.60 0.07
C HIS A 84 5.99 4.78 1.20
N THR A 85 7.28 4.49 1.14
CA THR A 85 7.94 3.64 2.15
C THR A 85 7.81 4.14 3.59
N PRO A 86 7.71 5.44 3.90
CA PRO A 86 7.35 5.86 5.25
C PRO A 86 5.98 5.34 5.70
N MET A 87 5.00 5.28 4.80
CA MET A 87 3.66 4.76 5.12
C MET A 87 3.66 3.23 5.22
N ASP A 88 4.51 2.53 4.46
CA ASP A 88 4.65 1.07 4.57
C ASP A 88 5.23 0.65 5.91
N LYS A 89 6.20 1.41 6.42
CA LYS A 89 6.84 1.18 7.72
C LYS A 89 5.99 1.63 8.91
N ALA A 90 5.08 2.57 8.70
CA ALA A 90 4.34 3.21 9.77
C ALA A 90 3.44 2.25 10.56
N GLU A 91 3.29 2.53 11.84
CA GLU A 91 2.20 1.97 12.63
C GLU A 91 0.84 2.43 12.04
N ASN A 92 -0.08 1.51 11.87
CA ASN A 92 -1.34 1.71 11.15
C ASN A 92 -1.16 2.10 9.67
N GLY A 93 -0.03 1.72 9.07
CA GLY A 93 0.29 1.95 7.67
C GLY A 93 -0.29 0.86 6.74
N THR A 94 0.37 0.67 5.60
CA THR A 94 -0.14 -0.13 4.47
C THR A 94 -0.39 -1.59 4.85
N THR A 95 0.63 -2.29 5.38
CA THR A 95 0.52 -3.71 5.79
C THR A 95 -0.51 -3.92 6.90
N GLU A 96 -0.54 -3.04 7.90
CA GLU A 96 -1.51 -3.17 9.00
C GLU A 96 -2.95 -2.88 8.56
N THR A 97 -3.13 -1.99 7.58
CA THR A 97 -4.44 -1.73 6.96
C THR A 97 -4.97 -2.99 6.26
N LEU A 98 -4.09 -3.69 5.52
CA LEU A 98 -4.41 -4.98 4.90
C LEU A 98 -4.83 -6.02 5.95
N ILE A 99 -4.04 -6.18 7.01
CA ILE A 99 -4.31 -7.14 8.10
C ILE A 99 -5.67 -6.89 8.74
N ARG A 100 -5.99 -5.62 9.05
CA ARG A 100 -7.29 -5.22 9.63
C ARG A 100 -8.44 -5.44 8.68
N ARG A 101 -8.26 -5.21 7.39
CA ARG A 101 -9.27 -5.49 6.36
C ARG A 101 -9.64 -6.97 6.32
N LEU A 102 -8.68 -7.86 6.57
CA LEU A 102 -8.87 -9.30 6.70
C LEU A 102 -9.46 -9.71 8.06
N ARG A 103 -9.71 -8.76 8.97
CA ARG A 103 -10.25 -8.96 10.32
C ARG A 103 -9.33 -9.77 11.23
N PHE A 104 -8.02 -9.67 11.03
CA PHE A 104 -7.06 -10.06 12.04
C PHE A 104 -6.87 -8.91 13.02
N VAL A 105 -6.86 -9.20 14.33
CA VAL A 105 -6.84 -8.16 15.37
C VAL A 105 -5.49 -8.05 16.07
N ASN A 106 -4.72 -9.13 16.13
CA ASN A 106 -3.44 -9.18 16.80
C ASN A 106 -2.35 -9.54 15.80
N PHE A 107 -1.29 -8.76 15.79
CA PHE A 107 -0.08 -9.03 15.02
C PHE A 107 1.15 -8.54 15.79
N LYS A 108 2.31 -9.07 15.44
CA LYS A 108 3.63 -8.63 15.92
C LYS A 108 4.37 -7.93 14.79
N ILE A 109 5.20 -6.98 15.13
CA ILE A 109 6.13 -6.34 14.20
C ILE A 109 7.36 -7.27 14.11
N GLU A 110 7.62 -7.81 12.93
CA GLU A 110 8.79 -8.64 12.67
C GLU A 110 9.99 -7.77 12.23
N ASN A 111 9.73 -6.84 11.32
CA ASN A 111 10.68 -5.83 10.89
C ASN A 111 9.92 -4.56 10.44
N GLU A 112 10.62 -3.62 9.78
CA GLU A 112 10.01 -2.37 9.35
C GLU A 112 8.80 -2.56 8.43
N PHE A 113 8.79 -3.59 7.55
CA PHE A 113 7.74 -3.84 6.56
C PHE A 113 6.82 -5.01 6.90
N VAL A 114 7.32 -6.01 7.63
CA VAL A 114 6.62 -7.28 7.88
C VAL A 114 5.90 -7.27 9.21
N ARG A 115 4.65 -7.72 9.17
CA ARG A 115 3.82 -7.99 10.36
C ARG A 115 3.46 -9.47 10.39
N VAL A 116 3.46 -10.09 11.56
CA VAL A 116 3.16 -11.52 11.74
C VAL A 116 1.90 -11.70 12.57
N VAL A 117 0.94 -12.39 12.00
CA VAL A 117 -0.28 -12.84 12.69
C VAL A 117 -0.08 -14.27 13.18
N GLU A 118 -0.22 -14.51 14.48
CA GLU A 118 -0.19 -15.85 15.08
C GLU A 118 -1.63 -16.37 15.21
N GLN A 119 -2.05 -17.13 14.22
CA GLN A 119 -3.38 -17.74 14.20
C GLN A 119 -3.36 -19.04 13.40
N LYS A 120 -3.77 -20.15 14.04
CA LYS A 120 -3.95 -21.41 13.31
C LYS A 120 -5.16 -21.33 12.40
N ILE A 121 -4.95 -21.56 11.10
CA ILE A 121 -5.98 -21.48 10.07
C ILE A 121 -5.66 -22.46 8.94
N SER A 122 -6.67 -23.04 8.30
CA SER A 122 -6.41 -23.82 7.10
C SER A 122 -6.03 -22.93 5.91
N VAL A 123 -5.16 -23.43 5.02
CA VAL A 123 -4.77 -22.74 3.79
C VAL A 123 -6.01 -22.40 2.93
N SER A 124 -7.00 -23.30 2.92
CA SER A 124 -8.28 -23.09 2.21
C SER A 124 -9.09 -21.93 2.80
N GLU A 125 -9.20 -21.85 4.13
CA GLU A 125 -9.90 -20.76 4.81
C GLU A 125 -9.19 -19.42 4.59
N LEU A 126 -7.85 -19.38 4.73
CA LEU A 126 -7.06 -18.17 4.48
C LEU A 126 -7.22 -17.71 3.03
N LYS A 127 -7.17 -18.65 2.07
CA LYS A 127 -7.43 -18.36 0.65
C LYS A 127 -8.80 -17.69 0.44
N ASN A 128 -9.84 -18.19 1.10
CA ASN A 128 -11.18 -17.64 0.98
C ASN A 128 -11.30 -16.23 1.59
N LYS A 129 -10.59 -15.96 2.69
CA LYS A 129 -10.48 -14.60 3.24
C LYS A 129 -9.78 -13.65 2.26
N LEU A 130 -8.64 -14.05 1.71
CA LEU A 130 -7.84 -13.25 0.78
C LEU A 130 -8.57 -12.96 -0.54
N LYS A 131 -9.38 -13.91 -1.02
CA LYS A 131 -10.22 -13.72 -2.22
C LYS A 131 -11.25 -12.58 -2.11
N GLN A 132 -11.58 -12.14 -0.92
CA GLN A 132 -12.45 -10.97 -0.72
C GLN A 132 -11.75 -9.65 -1.10
N ILE A 133 -10.41 -9.65 -1.14
CA ILE A 133 -9.58 -8.51 -1.52
C ILE A 133 -9.03 -8.73 -2.93
N SER A 134 -8.49 -9.91 -3.19
CA SER A 134 -7.89 -10.30 -4.47
C SER A 134 -8.54 -11.57 -5.03
N PRO A 135 -9.58 -11.43 -5.87
CA PRO A 135 -10.26 -12.59 -6.46
C PRO A 135 -9.32 -13.50 -7.27
N ASN A 136 -8.30 -12.91 -7.91
CA ASN A 136 -7.36 -13.57 -8.82
C ASN A 136 -6.02 -13.92 -8.17
N LEU A 137 -5.96 -13.98 -6.83
CA LEU A 137 -4.73 -14.31 -6.11
C LEU A 137 -4.08 -15.61 -6.60
N ARG A 138 -2.75 -15.65 -6.55
CA ARG A 138 -1.95 -16.85 -6.82
C ARG A 138 -1.56 -17.52 -5.52
N LEU A 139 -1.63 -18.86 -5.46
CA LEU A 139 -1.20 -19.65 -4.31
C LEU A 139 0.01 -20.48 -4.68
N ILE A 140 1.07 -20.36 -3.91
CA ILE A 140 2.27 -21.20 -3.94
C ILE A 140 2.20 -22.09 -2.70
N ASN A 141 2.20 -23.41 -2.88
CA ASN A 141 2.15 -24.40 -1.82
C ASN A 141 2.85 -25.70 -2.30
N ASN A 142 4.17 -25.62 -2.42
CA ASN A 142 4.99 -26.65 -3.02
C ASN A 142 4.97 -27.96 -2.22
N ASN A 143 4.76 -27.88 -0.89
CA ASN A 143 4.78 -29.02 0.02
C ASN A 143 3.39 -29.56 0.38
N GLY A 144 2.31 -29.02 -0.19
CA GLY A 144 0.95 -29.47 0.08
C GLY A 144 0.49 -29.20 1.53
N THR A 145 1.00 -28.14 2.16
CA THR A 145 0.65 -27.75 3.53
C THR A 145 -0.84 -27.43 3.64
N GLU A 146 -1.54 -28.04 4.58
CA GLU A 146 -2.98 -27.87 4.77
C GLU A 146 -3.34 -26.78 5.80
N THR A 147 -2.46 -26.55 6.79
CA THR A 147 -2.71 -25.64 7.92
C THR A 147 -1.46 -24.83 8.22
N VAL A 148 -1.65 -23.54 8.49
CA VAL A 148 -0.60 -22.59 8.87
C VAL A 148 -0.93 -21.98 10.24
N SER A 149 0.07 -21.47 10.94
CA SER A 149 -0.07 -20.94 12.30
C SER A 149 0.55 -19.55 12.49
N LYS A 150 1.56 -19.24 11.69
CA LYS A 150 2.22 -17.93 11.68
C LYS A 150 2.20 -17.39 10.26
N ILE A 151 1.55 -16.26 10.07
CA ILE A 151 1.33 -15.66 8.76
C ILE A 151 2.04 -14.33 8.71
N GLY A 152 3.11 -14.24 7.92
CA GLY A 152 3.77 -12.98 7.58
C GLY A 152 2.95 -12.20 6.55
N PHE A 153 2.87 -10.89 6.70
CA PHE A 153 2.23 -9.97 5.78
C PHE A 153 3.19 -8.85 5.40
N CYS A 154 3.26 -8.56 4.11
CA CYS A 154 3.89 -7.37 3.56
C CYS A 154 3.05 -6.89 2.37
N ALA A 155 2.43 -5.73 2.46
CA ALA A 155 1.74 -5.14 1.32
C ALA A 155 2.74 -4.73 0.25
N GLY A 156 2.30 -4.64 -1.01
CA GLY A 156 3.17 -4.34 -2.13
C GLY A 156 4.11 -5.48 -2.51
N SER A 157 5.34 -5.18 -2.89
CA SER A 157 6.34 -6.13 -3.36
C SER A 157 7.21 -6.66 -2.21
N GLY A 158 6.73 -7.65 -1.48
CA GLY A 158 7.44 -8.26 -0.35
C GLY A 158 8.14 -9.58 -0.62
N SER A 159 8.43 -9.91 -1.88
CA SER A 159 9.03 -11.19 -2.29
C SER A 159 10.34 -11.53 -1.57
N GLU A 160 11.12 -10.52 -1.22
CA GLU A 160 12.41 -10.65 -0.55
C GLU A 160 12.30 -11.06 0.92
N PHE A 161 11.13 -10.84 1.54
CA PHE A 161 10.92 -11.18 2.93
C PHE A 161 10.37 -12.60 3.14
N ILE A 162 9.96 -13.31 2.08
CA ILE A 162 9.27 -14.61 2.19
C ILE A 162 10.03 -15.60 3.06
N ASP A 163 11.33 -15.68 2.94
CA ASP A 163 12.15 -16.64 3.68
C ASP A 163 12.97 -16.02 4.84
N CYS A 164 12.71 -14.75 5.19
CA CYS A 164 13.52 -14.00 6.16
C CYS A 164 13.04 -14.09 7.62
N GLY A 165 11.83 -14.62 7.90
CA GLY A 165 11.26 -14.59 9.25
C GLY A 165 10.68 -15.94 9.72
N ASP A 166 10.31 -15.99 11.01
CA ASP A 166 9.69 -17.16 11.65
C ASP A 166 8.17 -17.17 11.39
N TYR A 167 7.81 -17.50 10.16
CA TYR A 167 6.42 -17.75 9.73
C TYR A 167 6.38 -18.90 8.73
N ASP A 168 5.27 -19.63 8.69
CA ASP A 168 5.02 -20.78 7.84
C ASP A 168 4.17 -20.42 6.60
N CYS A 169 3.61 -19.22 6.58
CA CYS A 169 2.87 -18.66 5.48
C CYS A 169 3.24 -17.19 5.25
N PHE A 170 3.20 -16.71 4.01
CA PHE A 170 3.44 -15.31 3.67
C PHE A 170 2.38 -14.77 2.69
N VAL A 171 1.93 -13.53 2.93
CA VAL A 171 0.95 -12.84 2.09
C VAL A 171 1.56 -11.54 1.58
N THR A 172 1.67 -11.38 0.28
CA THR A 172 2.31 -10.22 -0.37
C THR A 172 1.83 -10.04 -1.81
N GLY A 173 2.38 -9.11 -2.54
CA GLY A 173 2.27 -8.98 -4.00
C GLY A 173 3.60 -9.24 -4.72
N ASP A 174 3.56 -9.27 -6.05
CA ASP A 174 4.73 -9.32 -6.94
C ASP A 174 5.72 -10.46 -6.65
N VAL A 175 5.21 -11.65 -6.37
CA VAL A 175 6.08 -12.79 -6.09
C VAL A 175 6.85 -13.21 -7.34
N LYS A 176 8.18 -13.18 -7.25
CA LYS A 176 9.09 -13.56 -8.33
C LYS A 176 9.05 -15.06 -8.58
N TYR A 177 9.20 -15.46 -9.85
CA TYR A 177 9.15 -16.88 -10.28
C TYR A 177 10.13 -17.77 -9.50
N HIS A 178 11.39 -17.37 -9.38
CA HIS A 178 12.40 -18.19 -8.68
C HIS A 178 12.06 -18.35 -7.19
N THR A 179 11.65 -17.28 -6.52
CA THR A 179 11.18 -17.35 -5.13
C THR A 179 9.98 -18.29 -4.98
N ALA A 180 9.02 -18.24 -5.93
CA ALA A 180 7.86 -19.13 -5.91
C ALA A 180 8.22 -20.62 -6.09
N VAL A 181 9.28 -20.92 -6.86
CA VAL A 181 9.74 -22.31 -7.07
C VAL A 181 10.54 -22.83 -5.88
N GLU A 182 11.31 -21.97 -5.25
CA GLU A 182 12.30 -22.36 -4.22
C GLU A 182 11.74 -22.38 -2.79
N THR A 183 10.72 -21.57 -2.50
CA THR A 183 10.18 -21.47 -1.14
C THR A 183 9.50 -22.75 -0.67
N GLU A 184 9.74 -23.11 0.59
CA GLU A 184 9.05 -24.21 1.29
C GLU A 184 7.80 -23.71 2.03
N LYS A 185 7.58 -22.39 2.10
CA LYS A 185 6.44 -21.78 2.78
C LYS A 185 5.20 -21.75 1.90
N VAL A 186 4.05 -21.65 2.52
CA VAL A 186 2.82 -21.29 1.80
C VAL A 186 2.87 -19.81 1.48
N VAL A 187 2.72 -19.43 0.22
CA VAL A 187 2.72 -18.02 -0.17
C VAL A 187 1.46 -17.67 -0.96
N PHE A 188 0.82 -16.59 -0.55
CA PHE A 188 -0.27 -15.98 -1.29
C PHE A 188 0.23 -14.69 -1.93
N ASP A 189 0.32 -14.70 -3.25
CA ASP A 189 0.48 -13.50 -4.03
C ASP A 189 -0.90 -12.93 -4.33
N ILE A 190 -1.24 -11.88 -3.61
CA ILE A 190 -2.54 -11.22 -3.71
C ILE A 190 -2.55 -10.02 -4.65
N GLY A 191 -1.41 -9.78 -5.34
CA GLY A 191 -1.20 -8.63 -6.20
C GLY A 191 -0.78 -7.36 -5.43
N HIS A 192 0.06 -6.57 -6.07
CA HIS A 192 0.57 -5.31 -5.54
C HIS A 192 -0.58 -4.33 -5.29
N PHE A 193 -1.34 -4.05 -6.33
CA PHE A 193 -2.49 -3.13 -6.29
C PHE A 193 -3.49 -3.51 -5.21
N GLU A 194 -3.91 -4.77 -5.17
CA GLU A 194 -4.93 -5.27 -4.25
C GLU A 194 -4.48 -5.20 -2.80
N SER A 195 -3.18 -5.36 -2.55
CA SER A 195 -2.62 -5.28 -1.19
C SER A 195 -2.52 -3.86 -0.67
N GLU A 196 -2.38 -2.86 -1.54
CA GLU A 196 -2.08 -1.48 -1.17
C GLU A 196 -3.21 -0.48 -1.40
N ILE A 197 -4.15 -0.72 -2.33
CA ILE A 197 -5.22 0.24 -2.62
C ILE A 197 -6.03 0.62 -1.38
N LEU A 198 -6.06 -0.24 -0.37
CA LEU A 198 -6.73 -0.03 0.90
C LEU A 198 -6.16 1.16 1.70
N ILE A 199 -4.91 1.57 1.42
CA ILE A 199 -4.26 2.70 2.11
C ILE A 199 -4.97 4.03 1.83
N LEU A 200 -5.70 4.13 0.73
CA LEU A 200 -6.46 5.34 0.40
C LEU A 200 -7.55 5.63 1.45
N ASP A 201 -8.19 4.59 1.98
CA ASP A 201 -9.15 4.76 3.09
C ASP A 201 -8.43 5.30 4.34
N ARG A 202 -7.21 4.84 4.59
CA ARG A 202 -6.39 5.33 5.69
C ARG A 202 -5.96 6.78 5.52
N PHE A 203 -5.55 7.19 4.32
CA PHE A 203 -5.28 8.61 4.04
C PHE A 203 -6.51 9.48 4.27
N LYS A 204 -7.69 9.03 3.84
CA LYS A 204 -8.95 9.74 4.09
C LYS A 204 -9.22 9.93 5.59
N GLU A 205 -9.01 8.89 6.40
CA GLU A 205 -9.15 8.96 7.87
C GLU A 205 -8.17 9.96 8.48
N ILE A 206 -6.88 9.90 8.10
CA ILE A 206 -5.82 10.78 8.59
C ILE A 206 -6.12 12.25 8.28
N LEU A 207 -6.54 12.53 7.06
CA LEU A 207 -6.87 13.87 6.63
C LEU A 207 -8.10 14.43 7.36
N GLY A 208 -9.11 13.58 7.59
CA GLY A 208 -10.34 13.95 8.29
C GLY A 208 -11.17 15.01 7.56
N ILE A 209 -11.12 15.02 6.22
CA ILE A 209 -11.82 15.94 5.34
C ILE A 209 -12.47 15.17 4.19
N GLU A 210 -13.39 15.81 3.47
CA GLU A 210 -13.93 15.25 2.23
C GLU A 210 -12.85 15.24 1.14
N VAL A 211 -12.70 14.08 0.47
CA VAL A 211 -11.75 13.85 -0.61
C VAL A 211 -12.42 13.15 -1.77
N VAL A 212 -11.84 13.25 -2.95
CA VAL A 212 -12.20 12.44 -4.12
C VAL A 212 -11.31 11.22 -4.13
N MET A 213 -11.89 10.04 -4.21
CA MET A 213 -11.12 8.81 -4.43
C MET A 213 -10.89 8.63 -5.93
N SER A 214 -9.69 8.20 -6.31
CA SER A 214 -9.44 7.73 -7.68
C SER A 214 -10.27 6.47 -7.97
N ASP A 215 -10.55 6.22 -9.23
CA ASP A 215 -11.23 5.00 -9.70
C ASP A 215 -10.25 3.98 -10.29
N GLU A 216 -9.05 3.93 -9.72
CA GLU A 216 -8.00 3.01 -10.16
C GLU A 216 -8.44 1.55 -10.04
N LYS A 217 -7.96 0.77 -10.96
CA LYS A 217 -8.19 -0.68 -11.00
C LYS A 217 -6.87 -1.39 -11.25
N SER A 218 -6.78 -2.62 -10.75
CA SER A 218 -5.65 -3.49 -11.06
C SER A 218 -5.43 -3.57 -12.57
N PRO A 219 -4.19 -3.43 -13.05
CA PRO A 219 -3.86 -3.69 -14.45
C PRO A 219 -3.91 -5.19 -14.80
N PHE A 220 -3.97 -6.06 -13.80
CA PHE A 220 -4.05 -7.51 -13.96
C PHE A 220 -5.51 -7.97 -13.87
N ILE A 221 -5.95 -8.79 -14.82
CA ILE A 221 -7.32 -9.31 -14.97
C ILE A 221 -7.33 -10.83 -15.01
#